data_714f0c53676e1e256b00777623a12b62
#
_entry.id   714f0c53676e1e256b00777623a12b62
#
_cell.length_a   1.000
_cell.length_b   1.000
_cell.length_c   1.000
_cell.angle_alpha   90.00
_cell.angle_beta   90.00
_cell.angle_gamma   90.00
#
_symmetry.space_group_name_H-M   'P 1'
#
loop_
_entity.id
_entity.type
_entity.pdbx_description
1 polymer ?
#
loop_
_entity_poly.entity_id
_entity_poly.type
_entity_poly.pdbx_seq_one_letter_code
_entity_poly.pdbx_strand_id
1 'polypeptide(L)'
;VDGLVGSEMCIRDRPFSGAVSSELPMSSLLRLSLFQVSVGIATVLLVGTLNRVMIVELGVVASLVATMVAIPILLAPLRAVLGFKSDNHKSLIGWKRMPYIWYGTMWQFGGLAVMPFSIIVLSGDQTVGPWWAGHILVAFSFLATGMGAHLTQTAGLALAADRATDKTRSQVVALLYVMFLLGMGLAALAFGLLLADFTKFKLIQVVQGAAVVTLLLNLVAIWRQEKLIPCLLYTSDAADERHC
;
A
#
# COMPACT_ATOMS: atom_id res chain seq x y z
N VAL A 1 -0.87 48.06 -2.76
CA VAL A 1 -0.98 47.13 -1.62
C VAL A 1 -2.15 46.16 -1.83
N ASP A 2 -3.06 46.39 -2.78
CA ASP A 2 -4.30 45.61 -3.00
C ASP A 2 -4.14 44.37 -3.89
N GLY A 3 -2.97 44.12 -4.47
CA GLY A 3 -2.74 42.98 -5.38
C GLY A 3 -2.44 41.66 -4.66
N LEU A 4 -2.00 41.68 -3.41
CA LEU A 4 -1.60 40.48 -2.65
C LEU A 4 -2.80 39.79 -1.95
N VAL A 5 -3.84 40.54 -1.61
CA VAL A 5 -5.02 40.01 -0.89
C VAL A 5 -5.87 39.09 -1.79
N GLY A 6 -5.96 39.39 -3.07
CA GLY A 6 -6.76 38.60 -4.04
C GLY A 6 -6.14 37.25 -4.39
N SER A 7 -4.81 37.13 -4.40
CA SER A 7 -4.14 35.88 -4.73
C SER A 7 -4.17 34.85 -3.58
N GLU A 8 -4.12 35.32 -2.34
CA GLU A 8 -4.21 34.45 -1.16
C GLU A 8 -5.63 33.90 -0.95
N MET A 9 -6.66 34.71 -1.28
CA MET A 9 -8.06 34.28 -1.14
C MET A 9 -8.43 33.20 -2.16
N CYS A 10 -7.94 33.30 -3.41
CA CYS A 10 -8.17 32.26 -4.44
C CYS A 10 -7.46 30.93 -4.17
N ILE A 11 -6.36 30.95 -3.40
CA ILE A 11 -5.64 29.71 -3.02
C ILE A 11 -6.37 28.98 -1.88
N ARG A 12 -7.08 29.74 -1.01
CA ARG A 12 -7.76 29.21 0.17
C ARG A 12 -9.05 28.43 -0.15
N ASP A 13 -9.64 28.66 -1.32
CA ASP A 13 -10.91 28.02 -1.75
C ASP A 13 -10.72 26.65 -2.41
N ARG A 14 -9.48 26.21 -2.59
CA ARG A 14 -9.22 24.84 -3.11
C ARG A 14 -9.22 23.83 -1.96
N PRO A 15 -9.95 22.72 -2.08
CA PRO A 15 -9.90 21.66 -1.10
C PRO A 15 -8.43 21.20 -0.92
N PHE A 16 -8.00 21.08 0.33
CA PHE A 16 -6.62 20.73 0.71
C PHE A 16 -5.52 21.75 0.35
N SER A 17 -5.86 23.01 0.05
CA SER A 17 -4.86 24.07 -0.16
C SER A 17 -3.91 24.24 1.05
N GLY A 18 -4.42 24.01 2.25
CA GLY A 18 -3.63 24.04 3.48
C GLY A 18 -2.67 22.85 3.69
N ALA A 19 -2.78 21.79 2.88
CA ALA A 19 -1.86 20.64 2.91
C ALA A 19 -0.56 20.89 2.14
N VAL A 20 -0.52 21.98 1.35
CA VAL A 20 0.61 22.32 0.47
C VAL A 20 1.64 23.15 1.23
N SER A 21 2.91 22.81 1.05
CA SER A 21 4.06 23.60 1.51
C SER A 21 5.09 23.74 0.39
N SER A 22 6.05 24.66 0.56
CA SER A 22 7.17 24.81 -0.39
C SER A 22 7.97 23.52 -0.55
N GLU A 23 8.06 22.71 0.50
CA GLU A 23 8.74 21.42 0.48
C GLU A 23 7.90 20.27 -0.06
N LEU A 24 6.55 20.37 0.00
CA LEU A 24 5.61 19.38 -0.48
C LEU A 24 4.55 20.04 -1.37
N PRO A 25 4.84 20.30 -2.65
CA PRO A 25 3.87 20.86 -3.59
C PRO A 25 2.73 19.86 -3.85
N MET A 26 1.54 20.37 -4.23
CA MET A 26 0.33 19.56 -4.46
C MET A 26 0.58 18.38 -5.43
N SER A 27 1.32 18.58 -6.49
CA SER A 27 1.64 17.52 -7.46
C SER A 27 2.45 16.38 -6.83
N SER A 28 3.41 16.72 -5.96
CA SER A 28 4.21 15.74 -5.24
C SER A 28 3.38 14.99 -4.19
N LEU A 29 2.48 15.70 -3.51
CA LEU A 29 1.57 15.14 -2.52
C LEU A 29 0.55 14.19 -3.17
N LEU A 30 -0.07 14.59 -4.29
CA LEU A 30 -1.00 13.73 -5.04
C LEU A 30 -0.30 12.49 -5.60
N ARG A 31 0.92 12.66 -6.12
CA ARG A 31 1.70 11.51 -6.59
C ARG A 31 2.05 10.57 -5.43
N LEU A 32 2.50 11.11 -4.29
CA LEU A 32 2.78 10.31 -3.11
C LEU A 32 1.52 9.56 -2.65
N SER A 33 0.35 10.20 -2.66
CA SER A 33 -0.91 9.60 -2.20
C SER A 33 -1.37 8.38 -3.01
N LEU A 34 -0.79 8.11 -4.18
CA LEU A 34 -1.10 6.92 -5.00
C LEU A 34 -0.80 5.60 -4.28
N PHE A 35 0.15 5.58 -3.32
CA PHE A 35 0.37 4.36 -2.53
C PHE A 35 -0.87 4.00 -1.70
N GLN A 36 -1.64 4.98 -1.25
CA GLN A 36 -2.87 4.74 -0.51
C GLN A 36 -3.97 4.16 -1.41
N VAL A 37 -4.04 4.59 -2.67
CA VAL A 37 -4.93 3.98 -3.68
C VAL A 37 -4.55 2.51 -3.87
N SER A 38 -3.26 2.21 -4.01
CA SER A 38 -2.74 0.84 -4.13
C SER A 38 -3.13 -0.04 -2.92
N VAL A 39 -2.97 0.48 -1.71
CA VAL A 39 -3.37 -0.24 -0.47
C VAL A 39 -4.89 -0.41 -0.42
N GLY A 40 -5.66 0.58 -0.86
CA GLY A 40 -7.13 0.50 -0.97
C GLY A 40 -7.59 -0.61 -1.91
N ILE A 41 -6.98 -0.70 -3.10
CA ILE A 41 -7.24 -1.78 -4.08
C ILE A 41 -6.97 -3.16 -3.44
N ALA A 42 -5.80 -3.34 -2.82
CA ALA A 42 -5.45 -4.60 -2.17
C ALA A 42 -6.40 -4.95 -1.02
N THR A 43 -6.83 -3.97 -0.22
CA THR A 43 -7.77 -4.18 0.89
C THR A 43 -9.13 -4.66 0.39
N VAL A 44 -9.70 -4.02 -0.62
CA VAL A 44 -11.00 -4.44 -1.20
C VAL A 44 -10.89 -5.82 -1.85
N LEU A 45 -9.78 -6.09 -2.51
CA LEU A 45 -9.56 -7.40 -3.13
C LEU A 45 -9.54 -8.51 -2.07
N LEU A 46 -8.76 -8.34 -0.98
CA LEU A 46 -8.63 -9.33 0.07
C LEU A 46 -9.91 -9.52 0.89
N VAL A 47 -10.48 -8.42 1.39
CA VAL A 47 -11.56 -8.47 2.38
C VAL A 47 -12.93 -8.59 1.73
N GLY A 48 -13.11 -7.96 0.57
CA GLY A 48 -14.39 -7.93 -0.13
C GLY A 48 -14.48 -8.98 -1.24
N THR A 49 -13.73 -8.76 -2.31
CA THR A 49 -13.88 -9.51 -3.56
C THR A 49 -13.52 -10.98 -3.42
N LEU A 50 -12.34 -11.30 -2.89
CA LEU A 50 -11.90 -12.69 -2.74
C LEU A 50 -12.69 -13.44 -1.69
N ASN A 51 -13.10 -12.78 -0.61
CA ASN A 51 -13.99 -13.37 0.38
C ASN A 51 -15.29 -13.87 -0.29
N ARG A 52 -15.95 -13.02 -1.07
CA ARG A 52 -17.16 -13.40 -1.82
C ARG A 52 -16.87 -14.52 -2.82
N VAL A 53 -15.84 -14.39 -3.65
CA VAL A 53 -15.51 -15.36 -4.70
C VAL A 53 -15.21 -16.74 -4.12
N MET A 54 -14.43 -16.81 -3.03
CA MET A 54 -14.08 -18.08 -2.40
C MET A 54 -15.31 -18.78 -1.81
N ILE A 55 -16.23 -18.05 -1.18
CA ILE A 55 -17.41 -18.64 -0.52
C ILE A 55 -18.50 -18.95 -1.55
N VAL A 56 -18.85 -18.00 -2.42
CA VAL A 56 -20.03 -18.09 -3.29
C VAL A 56 -19.73 -18.86 -4.56
N GLU A 57 -18.60 -18.57 -5.22
CA GLU A 57 -18.30 -19.11 -6.55
C GLU A 57 -17.48 -20.41 -6.49
N LEU A 58 -16.62 -20.56 -5.48
CA LEU A 58 -15.74 -21.71 -5.35
C LEU A 58 -16.18 -22.68 -4.23
N GLY A 59 -17.22 -22.34 -3.45
CA GLY A 59 -17.79 -23.22 -2.42
C GLY A 59 -16.84 -23.48 -1.24
N VAL A 60 -15.83 -22.64 -1.03
CA VAL A 60 -14.88 -22.81 0.08
C VAL A 60 -15.60 -22.51 1.41
N VAL A 61 -15.34 -23.32 2.44
CA VAL A 61 -15.95 -23.15 3.77
C VAL A 61 -15.68 -21.77 4.34
N ALA A 62 -16.75 -21.06 4.73
CA ALA A 62 -16.65 -19.67 5.17
C ALA A 62 -15.71 -19.45 6.38
N SER A 63 -15.64 -20.41 7.32
CA SER A 63 -14.71 -20.35 8.45
C SER A 63 -13.25 -20.38 8.02
N LEU A 64 -12.92 -21.16 6.99
CA LEU A 64 -11.57 -21.18 6.41
C LEU A 64 -11.23 -19.84 5.77
N VAL A 65 -12.15 -19.29 4.97
CA VAL A 65 -11.97 -17.98 4.33
C VAL A 65 -11.79 -16.88 5.36
N ALA A 66 -12.63 -16.87 6.40
CA ALA A 66 -12.50 -15.91 7.51
C ALA A 66 -11.13 -16.00 8.20
N THR A 67 -10.63 -17.22 8.41
CA THR A 67 -9.29 -17.43 8.97
C THR A 67 -8.20 -16.84 8.07
N MET A 68 -8.28 -17.08 6.74
CA MET A 68 -7.29 -16.53 5.78
C MET A 68 -7.29 -15.01 5.76
N VAL A 69 -8.47 -14.38 5.78
CA VAL A 69 -8.61 -12.92 5.86
C VAL A 69 -8.13 -12.36 7.20
N ALA A 70 -8.28 -13.12 8.30
CA ALA A 70 -7.84 -12.71 9.63
C ALA A 70 -6.31 -12.71 9.79
N ILE A 71 -5.57 -13.56 9.07
CA ILE A 71 -4.10 -13.67 9.19
C ILE A 71 -3.38 -12.32 9.07
N PRO A 72 -3.57 -11.50 8.01
CA PRO A 72 -2.94 -10.20 7.92
C PRO A 72 -3.36 -9.23 9.02
N ILE A 73 -4.61 -9.32 9.49
CA ILE A 73 -5.16 -8.46 10.54
C ILE A 73 -4.52 -8.79 11.89
N LEU A 74 -4.34 -10.07 12.21
CA LEU A 74 -3.67 -10.53 13.43
C LEU A 74 -2.21 -10.06 13.49
N LEU A 75 -1.58 -9.86 12.35
CA LEU A 75 -0.22 -9.33 12.25
C LEU A 75 -0.14 -7.80 12.23
N ALA A 76 -1.26 -7.09 12.30
CA ALA A 76 -1.28 -5.62 12.34
C ALA A 76 -0.41 -5.01 13.46
N PRO A 77 -0.25 -5.60 14.68
CA PRO A 77 0.67 -5.09 15.69
C PRO A 77 2.13 -5.01 15.22
N LEU A 78 2.55 -5.84 14.26
CA LEU A 78 3.90 -5.75 13.67
C LEU A 78 4.17 -4.43 12.96
N ARG A 79 3.13 -3.66 12.61
CA ARG A 79 3.28 -2.30 12.07
C ARG A 79 4.08 -1.39 13.01
N ALA A 80 3.90 -1.52 14.32
CA ALA A 80 4.64 -0.72 15.30
C ALA A 80 6.14 -1.05 15.25
N VAL A 81 6.48 -2.34 15.16
CA VAL A 81 7.87 -2.80 15.05
C VAL A 81 8.48 -2.36 13.72
N LEU A 82 7.74 -2.50 12.62
CA LEU A 82 8.18 -2.08 11.29
C LEU A 82 8.34 -0.56 11.20
N GLY A 83 7.43 0.20 11.83
CA GLY A 83 7.52 1.65 11.94
C GLY A 83 8.81 2.06 12.69
N PHE A 84 9.03 1.52 13.88
CA PHE A 84 10.24 1.77 14.66
C PHE A 84 11.53 1.43 13.88
N LYS A 85 11.54 0.27 13.21
CA LYS A 85 12.70 -0.14 12.40
C LYS A 85 12.92 0.78 11.21
N SER A 86 11.86 1.24 10.56
CA SER A 86 11.90 2.21 9.46
C SER A 86 12.40 3.58 9.94
N ASP A 87 12.04 4.01 11.17
CA ASP A 87 12.46 5.28 11.75
C ASP A 87 13.95 5.32 12.07
N ASN A 88 14.51 4.18 12.50
CA ASN A 88 15.91 4.04 12.89
C ASN A 88 16.80 3.46 11.78
N HIS A 89 16.28 3.31 10.56
CA HIS A 89 17.04 2.74 9.45
C HIS A 89 18.13 3.70 8.97
N LYS A 90 19.37 3.23 9.00
CA LYS A 90 20.54 3.91 8.41
C LYS A 90 20.90 3.21 7.11
N SER A 91 20.67 3.86 5.99
CA SER A 91 21.03 3.34 4.66
C SER A 91 22.31 3.98 4.15
N LEU A 92 23.18 3.18 3.57
CA LEU A 92 24.39 3.67 2.87
C LEU A 92 24.07 4.60 1.69
N ILE A 93 22.86 4.50 1.14
CA ILE A 93 22.38 5.32 -0.01
C ILE A 93 21.70 6.60 0.49
N GLY A 94 21.48 6.75 1.81
CA GLY A 94 20.78 7.89 2.38
C GLY A 94 19.25 7.82 2.31
N TRP A 95 18.68 6.66 1.93
CA TRP A 95 17.24 6.43 1.95
C TRP A 95 16.80 5.84 3.30
N LYS A 96 15.84 6.49 3.93
CA LYS A 96 15.34 6.06 5.24
C LYS A 96 14.09 5.19 5.11
N ARG A 97 13.08 5.63 4.37
CA ARG A 97 11.77 4.97 4.28
C ARG A 97 11.50 4.27 2.96
N MET A 98 12.14 4.70 1.89
CA MET A 98 11.97 4.15 0.54
C MET A 98 12.18 2.63 0.47
N PRO A 99 13.22 2.04 1.11
CA PRO A 99 13.43 0.60 1.06
C PRO A 99 12.23 -0.19 1.61
N TYR A 100 11.59 0.32 2.68
CA TYR A 100 10.43 -0.35 3.29
C TYR A 100 9.20 -0.31 2.40
N ILE A 101 8.96 0.82 1.71
CA ILE A 101 7.85 0.92 0.74
C ILE A 101 8.13 -0.03 -0.43
N TRP A 102 9.37 -0.12 -0.89
CA TRP A 102 9.78 -1.03 -1.96
C TRP A 102 9.57 -2.50 -1.56
N TYR A 103 10.06 -2.92 -0.40
CA TYR A 103 9.84 -4.27 0.11
C TYR A 103 8.35 -4.56 0.29
N GLY A 104 7.58 -3.62 0.85
CA GLY A 104 6.14 -3.76 0.98
C GLY A 104 5.45 -3.95 -0.37
N THR A 105 5.85 -3.18 -1.38
CA THR A 105 5.33 -3.30 -2.76
C THR A 105 5.65 -4.67 -3.37
N MET A 106 6.87 -5.17 -3.18
CA MET A 106 7.26 -6.50 -3.70
C MET A 106 6.49 -7.63 -3.02
N TRP A 107 6.31 -7.57 -1.70
CA TRP A 107 5.50 -8.54 -0.96
C TRP A 107 4.03 -8.49 -1.38
N GLN A 108 3.45 -7.31 -1.54
CA GLN A 108 2.07 -7.14 -2.01
C GLN A 108 1.90 -7.69 -3.43
N PHE A 109 2.80 -7.35 -4.34
CA PHE A 109 2.79 -7.85 -5.71
C PHE A 109 2.95 -9.37 -5.78
N GLY A 110 3.94 -9.92 -5.07
CA GLY A 110 4.20 -11.36 -5.04
C GLY A 110 3.02 -12.16 -4.48
N GLY A 111 2.41 -11.67 -3.39
CA GLY A 111 1.22 -12.29 -2.81
C GLY A 111 0.04 -12.29 -3.78
N LEU A 112 -0.25 -11.14 -4.42
CA LEU A 112 -1.31 -11.03 -5.42
C LEU A 112 -1.02 -11.86 -6.68
N ALA A 113 0.23 -11.99 -7.10
CA ALA A 113 0.61 -12.77 -8.27
C ALA A 113 0.36 -14.27 -8.07
N VAL A 114 0.62 -14.79 -6.88
CA VAL A 114 0.40 -16.22 -6.56
C VAL A 114 -1.06 -16.52 -6.19
N MET A 115 -1.80 -15.53 -5.71
CA MET A 115 -3.12 -15.67 -5.10
C MET A 115 -4.17 -16.40 -5.97
N PRO A 116 -4.41 -16.07 -7.25
CA PRO A 116 -5.46 -16.73 -8.02
C PRO A 116 -5.17 -18.21 -8.21
N PHE A 117 -3.91 -18.58 -8.39
CA PHE A 117 -3.48 -19.97 -8.54
C PHE A 117 -3.66 -20.74 -7.24
N SER A 118 -3.30 -20.15 -6.12
CA SER A 118 -3.46 -20.77 -4.79
C SER A 118 -4.93 -21.04 -4.46
N ILE A 119 -5.83 -20.11 -4.82
CA ILE A 119 -7.28 -20.26 -4.61
C ILE A 119 -7.86 -21.37 -5.50
N ILE A 120 -7.41 -21.50 -6.76
CA ILE A 120 -7.82 -22.57 -7.68
C ILE A 120 -7.35 -23.92 -7.14
N VAL A 121 -6.12 -24.03 -6.63
CA VAL A 121 -5.63 -25.26 -5.99
C VAL A 121 -6.46 -25.60 -4.75
N LEU A 122 -6.84 -24.62 -3.95
CA LEU A 122 -7.67 -24.82 -2.75
C LEU A 122 -9.08 -25.32 -3.11
N SER A 123 -9.66 -24.85 -4.23
CA SER A 123 -11.00 -25.27 -4.66
C SER A 123 -11.10 -26.72 -5.16
N GLY A 124 -9.98 -27.46 -5.18
CA GLY A 124 -9.95 -28.87 -5.56
C GLY A 124 -9.94 -29.16 -7.06
N ASP A 125 -9.76 -28.14 -7.91
CA ASP A 125 -9.68 -28.30 -9.37
C ASP A 125 -8.39 -28.97 -9.85
N GLN A 126 -7.40 -29.03 -8.98
CA GLN A 126 -6.11 -29.65 -9.25
C GLN A 126 -5.94 -30.88 -8.36
N THR A 127 -5.86 -32.04 -8.97
CA THR A 127 -5.62 -33.33 -8.28
C THR A 127 -4.16 -33.59 -7.95
N VAL A 128 -3.27 -32.63 -8.27
CA VAL A 128 -1.81 -32.76 -8.10
C VAL A 128 -1.37 -32.13 -6.80
N GLY A 129 -0.88 -32.96 -5.91
CA GLY A 129 -0.25 -32.53 -4.64
C GLY A 129 -1.02 -32.96 -3.39
N PRO A 130 -0.44 -32.75 -2.19
CA PRO A 130 -1.07 -33.10 -0.92
C PRO A 130 -2.24 -32.15 -0.65
N TRP A 131 -3.29 -32.66 0.02
CA TRP A 131 -4.52 -31.94 0.35
C TRP A 131 -4.32 -30.60 1.09
N TRP A 132 -3.24 -30.48 1.86
CA TRP A 132 -2.91 -29.28 2.63
C TRP A 132 -2.24 -28.16 1.80
N ALA A 133 -1.71 -28.48 0.61
CA ALA A 133 -0.92 -27.52 -0.18
C ALA A 133 -1.72 -26.27 -0.55
N GLY A 134 -2.97 -26.41 -0.98
CA GLY A 134 -3.84 -25.28 -1.29
C GLY A 134 -4.07 -24.34 -0.09
N HIS A 135 -4.25 -24.92 1.11
CA HIS A 135 -4.45 -24.18 2.34
C HIS A 135 -3.23 -23.32 2.69
N ILE A 136 -2.03 -23.90 2.60
CA ILE A 136 -0.78 -23.18 2.88
C ILE A 136 -0.51 -22.09 1.83
N LEU A 137 -0.71 -22.40 0.55
CA LEU A 137 -0.49 -21.44 -0.53
C LEU A 137 -1.44 -20.23 -0.43
N VAL A 138 -2.72 -20.46 -0.11
CA VAL A 138 -3.69 -19.36 0.09
C VAL A 138 -3.31 -18.55 1.34
N ALA A 139 -3.02 -19.21 2.46
CA ALA A 139 -2.61 -18.53 3.69
C ALA A 139 -1.35 -17.66 3.45
N PHE A 140 -0.36 -18.20 2.74
CA PHE A 140 0.84 -17.45 2.37
C PHE A 140 0.53 -16.26 1.46
N SER A 141 -0.34 -16.42 0.46
CA SER A 141 -0.72 -15.34 -0.47
C SER A 141 -1.44 -14.20 0.25
N PHE A 142 -2.39 -14.52 1.15
CA PHE A 142 -3.07 -13.53 1.98
C PHE A 142 -2.11 -12.82 2.93
N LEU A 143 -1.23 -13.59 3.58
CA LEU A 143 -0.19 -13.06 4.46
C LEU A 143 0.74 -12.11 3.72
N ALA A 144 1.29 -12.55 2.59
CA ALA A 144 2.24 -11.76 1.79
C ALA A 144 1.61 -10.46 1.31
N THR A 145 0.40 -10.53 0.73
CA THR A 145 -0.33 -9.34 0.25
C THR A 145 -0.64 -8.38 1.39
N GLY A 146 -1.17 -8.89 2.50
CA GLY A 146 -1.56 -8.06 3.64
C GLY A 146 -0.36 -7.43 4.35
N MET A 147 0.71 -8.19 4.58
CA MET A 147 1.97 -7.67 5.15
C MET A 147 2.60 -6.62 4.23
N GLY A 148 2.62 -6.87 2.92
CA GLY A 148 3.09 -5.92 1.94
C GLY A 148 2.30 -4.61 1.98
N ALA A 149 0.97 -4.68 1.98
CA ALA A 149 0.10 -3.51 2.09
C ALA A 149 0.32 -2.75 3.41
N HIS A 150 0.45 -3.47 4.54
CA HIS A 150 0.72 -2.87 5.84
C HIS A 150 2.08 -2.16 5.89
N LEU A 151 3.12 -2.77 5.33
CA LEU A 151 4.46 -2.18 5.29
C LEU A 151 4.48 -0.93 4.41
N THR A 152 3.90 -1.00 3.20
CA THR A 152 3.78 0.14 2.28
C THR A 152 3.00 1.28 2.93
N GLN A 153 1.86 0.98 3.58
CA GLN A 153 1.03 1.99 4.23
C GLN A 153 1.76 2.66 5.40
N THR A 154 2.41 1.89 6.27
CA THR A 154 3.10 2.42 7.44
C THR A 154 4.27 3.31 7.05
N ALA A 155 5.15 2.82 6.17
CA ALA A 155 6.30 3.58 5.70
C ALA A 155 5.90 4.78 4.83
N GLY A 156 4.85 4.65 4.01
CA GLY A 156 4.32 5.72 3.16
C GLY A 156 3.67 6.85 3.97
N LEU A 157 2.87 6.53 4.99
CA LEU A 157 2.29 7.52 5.91
C LEU A 157 3.39 8.26 6.69
N ALA A 158 4.40 7.53 7.14
CA ALA A 158 5.54 8.10 7.83
C ALA A 158 6.36 9.03 6.91
N LEU A 159 6.60 8.62 5.65
CA LEU A 159 7.26 9.48 4.64
C LEU A 159 6.48 10.77 4.39
N ALA A 160 5.17 10.68 4.27
CA ALA A 160 4.31 11.84 4.09
C ALA A 160 4.33 12.77 5.30
N ALA A 161 4.30 12.21 6.52
CA ALA A 161 4.38 12.96 7.76
C ALA A 161 5.74 13.68 7.95
N ASP A 162 6.84 13.03 7.54
CA ASP A 162 8.20 13.63 7.60
C ASP A 162 8.36 14.82 6.63
N ARG A 163 7.62 14.80 5.51
CA ARG A 163 7.65 15.89 4.52
C ARG A 163 6.64 17.02 4.81
N ALA A 164 5.68 16.75 5.70
CA ALA A 164 4.69 17.73 6.10
C ALA A 164 5.25 18.63 7.22
N THR A 165 4.88 19.91 7.21
CA THR A 165 5.13 20.80 8.34
C THR A 165 4.14 20.49 9.47
N ASP A 166 4.44 20.89 10.72
CA ASP A 166 3.53 20.65 11.85
C ASP A 166 2.13 21.23 11.63
N LYS A 167 2.04 22.35 10.90
CA LYS A 167 0.75 23.00 10.56
C LYS A 167 -0.04 22.25 9.48
N THR A 168 0.62 21.56 8.56
CA THR A 168 -0.02 20.90 7.40
C THR A 168 -0.19 19.39 7.58
N ARG A 169 0.46 18.80 8.59
CA ARG A 169 0.51 17.34 8.81
C ARG A 169 -0.89 16.70 8.89
N SER A 170 -1.81 17.31 9.63
CA SER A 170 -3.18 16.77 9.76
C SER A 170 -3.93 16.74 8.42
N GLN A 171 -3.77 17.78 7.60
CA GLN A 171 -4.41 17.86 6.28
C GLN A 171 -3.76 16.92 5.25
N VAL A 172 -2.44 16.72 5.31
CA VAL A 172 -1.72 15.73 4.50
C VAL A 172 -2.24 14.32 4.81
N VAL A 173 -2.33 13.98 6.09
CA VAL A 173 -2.85 12.67 6.51
C VAL A 173 -4.32 12.50 6.09
N ALA A 174 -5.15 13.53 6.26
CA ALA A 174 -6.55 13.49 5.83
C ALA A 174 -6.67 13.23 4.32
N LEU A 175 -5.88 13.92 3.48
CA LEU A 175 -5.86 13.67 2.03
C LEU A 175 -5.45 12.22 1.69
N LEU A 176 -4.46 11.68 2.38
CA LEU A 176 -4.02 10.29 2.18
C LEU A 176 -5.15 9.30 2.49
N TYR A 177 -5.93 9.51 3.55
CA TYR A 177 -7.08 8.67 3.85
C TYR A 177 -8.22 8.84 2.85
N VAL A 178 -8.47 10.05 2.35
CA VAL A 178 -9.43 10.27 1.26
C VAL A 178 -9.01 9.48 0.01
N MET A 179 -7.73 9.51 -0.36
CA MET A 179 -7.22 8.73 -1.50
C MET A 179 -7.30 7.22 -1.26
N PHE A 180 -7.14 6.75 -0.02
CA PHE A 180 -7.36 5.37 0.36
C PHE A 180 -8.83 4.96 0.12
N LEU A 181 -9.78 5.74 0.62
CA LEU A 181 -11.22 5.48 0.44
C LEU A 181 -11.65 5.55 -1.03
N LEU A 182 -11.12 6.51 -1.80
CA LEU A 182 -11.33 6.59 -3.24
C LEU A 182 -10.80 5.34 -3.95
N GLY A 183 -9.60 4.89 -3.59
CA GLY A 183 -9.02 3.65 -4.12
C GLY A 183 -9.90 2.43 -3.81
N MET A 184 -10.42 2.34 -2.59
CA MET A 184 -11.36 1.27 -2.20
C MET A 184 -12.65 1.33 -3.01
N GLY A 185 -13.27 2.51 -3.13
CA GLY A 185 -14.53 2.69 -3.86
C GLY A 185 -14.40 2.34 -5.35
N LEU A 186 -13.36 2.86 -6.00
CA LEU A 186 -13.08 2.57 -7.41
C LEU A 186 -12.78 1.08 -7.65
N ALA A 187 -12.00 0.47 -6.75
CA ALA A 187 -11.70 -0.96 -6.82
C ALA A 187 -12.95 -1.83 -6.63
N ALA A 188 -13.81 -1.48 -5.67
CA ALA A 188 -15.05 -2.21 -5.44
C ALA A 188 -15.97 -2.19 -6.67
N LEU A 189 -16.12 -1.01 -7.31
CA LEU A 189 -16.88 -0.86 -8.55
C LEU A 189 -16.24 -1.66 -9.69
N ALA A 190 -14.93 -1.52 -9.90
CA ALA A 190 -14.22 -2.21 -10.98
C ALA A 190 -14.31 -3.73 -10.82
N PHE A 191 -14.03 -4.27 -9.64
CA PHE A 191 -14.09 -5.71 -9.40
C PHE A 191 -15.51 -6.25 -9.45
N GLY A 192 -16.50 -5.48 -8.97
CA GLY A 192 -17.92 -5.83 -9.07
C GLY A 192 -18.38 -5.99 -10.53
N LEU A 193 -17.97 -5.05 -11.40
CA LEU A 193 -18.31 -5.10 -12.83
C LEU A 193 -17.53 -6.18 -13.57
N LEU A 194 -16.22 -6.30 -13.33
CA LEU A 194 -15.38 -7.27 -14.04
C LEU A 194 -15.70 -8.73 -13.69
N LEU A 195 -16.17 -8.99 -12.45
CA LEU A 195 -16.53 -10.32 -11.97
C LEU A 195 -18.03 -10.57 -11.95
N ALA A 196 -18.85 -9.73 -12.60
CA ALA A 196 -20.29 -9.93 -12.72
C ALA A 196 -20.61 -11.29 -13.37
N ASP A 197 -19.95 -11.61 -14.48
CA ASP A 197 -19.98 -12.92 -15.11
C ASP A 197 -18.73 -13.69 -14.67
N PHE A 198 -18.82 -14.39 -13.56
CA PHE A 198 -17.67 -15.10 -12.99
C PHE A 198 -17.17 -16.22 -13.88
N THR A 199 -15.86 -16.23 -14.12
CA THR A 199 -15.10 -17.39 -14.62
C THR A 199 -13.76 -17.45 -13.91
N LYS A 200 -13.18 -18.65 -13.74
CA LYS A 200 -11.85 -18.82 -13.14
C LYS A 200 -10.78 -18.03 -13.89
N PHE A 201 -10.90 -17.94 -15.21
CA PHE A 201 -9.99 -17.16 -16.05
C PHE A 201 -10.11 -15.65 -15.78
N LYS A 202 -11.34 -15.13 -15.67
CA LYS A 202 -11.55 -13.71 -15.27
C LYS A 202 -10.99 -13.41 -13.89
N LEU A 203 -11.11 -14.34 -12.92
CA LEU A 203 -10.51 -14.18 -11.61
C LEU A 203 -9.00 -14.00 -11.73
N ILE A 204 -8.31 -14.84 -12.51
CA ILE A 204 -6.86 -14.69 -12.74
C ILE A 204 -6.56 -13.34 -13.35
N GLN A 205 -7.26 -12.94 -14.40
CA GLN A 205 -7.03 -11.64 -15.07
C GLN A 205 -7.23 -10.45 -14.13
N VAL A 206 -8.29 -10.46 -13.33
CA VAL A 206 -8.61 -9.36 -12.40
C VAL A 206 -7.58 -9.25 -11.29
N VAL A 207 -7.19 -10.37 -10.68
CA VAL A 207 -6.21 -10.36 -9.57
C VAL A 207 -4.81 -10.01 -10.09
N GLN A 208 -4.41 -10.57 -11.23
CA GLN A 208 -3.12 -10.23 -11.86
C GLN A 208 -3.10 -8.77 -12.34
N GLY A 209 -4.20 -8.30 -12.92
CA GLY A 209 -4.36 -6.88 -13.29
C GLY A 209 -4.23 -5.97 -12.08
N ALA A 210 -4.88 -6.31 -10.97
CA ALA A 210 -4.74 -5.57 -9.70
C ALA A 210 -3.30 -5.59 -9.18
N ALA A 211 -2.59 -6.73 -9.29
CA ALA A 211 -1.18 -6.83 -8.91
C ALA A 211 -0.31 -5.85 -9.70
N VAL A 212 -0.47 -5.82 -11.03
CA VAL A 212 0.29 -4.89 -11.89
C VAL A 212 -0.08 -3.43 -11.61
N VAL A 213 -1.37 -3.11 -11.49
CA VAL A 213 -1.83 -1.74 -11.21
C VAL A 213 -1.28 -1.25 -9.87
N THR A 214 -1.36 -2.06 -8.81
CA THR A 214 -0.84 -1.68 -7.49
C THR A 214 0.68 -1.51 -7.49
N LEU A 215 1.41 -2.35 -8.22
CA LEU A 215 2.85 -2.20 -8.43
C LEU A 215 3.17 -0.85 -9.10
N LEU A 216 2.51 -0.55 -10.22
CA LEU A 216 2.76 0.70 -10.97
C LEU A 216 2.38 1.94 -10.14
N LEU A 217 1.26 1.92 -9.41
CA LEU A 217 0.87 3.01 -8.52
C LEU A 217 1.92 3.27 -7.44
N ASN A 218 2.44 2.21 -6.81
CA ASN A 218 3.49 2.34 -5.80
C ASN A 218 4.81 2.86 -6.40
N LEU A 219 5.20 2.39 -7.58
CA LEU A 219 6.40 2.88 -8.28
C LEU A 219 6.30 4.38 -8.60
N VAL A 220 5.15 4.81 -9.12
CA VAL A 220 4.89 6.23 -9.39
C VAL A 220 4.85 7.03 -8.09
N ALA A 221 4.24 6.49 -7.04
CA ALA A 221 4.15 7.14 -5.74
C ALA A 221 5.51 7.46 -5.14
N ILE A 222 6.46 6.51 -5.21
CA ILE A 222 7.78 6.68 -4.59
C ILE A 222 8.80 7.43 -5.47
N TRP A 223 8.47 7.66 -6.74
CA TRP A 223 9.41 8.28 -7.69
C TRP A 223 9.87 9.66 -7.21
N ARG A 224 11.17 9.80 -6.88
CA ARG A 224 11.82 11.06 -6.43
C ARG A 224 11.12 11.72 -5.24
N GLN A 225 10.64 10.92 -4.27
CA GLN A 225 9.94 11.45 -3.09
C GLN A 225 10.87 11.69 -1.91
N GLU A 226 11.92 10.91 -1.74
CA GLU A 226 12.87 11.07 -0.64
C GLU A 226 14.12 11.80 -1.13
N LYS A 227 14.50 12.88 -0.41
CA LYS A 227 15.78 13.56 -0.65
C LYS A 227 16.91 12.65 -0.14
N LEU A 228 17.90 12.41 -0.97
CA LEU A 228 19.11 11.72 -0.56
C LEU A 228 19.82 12.59 0.50
N ILE A 229 20.00 12.07 1.69
CA ILE A 229 20.88 12.65 2.70
C ILE A 229 22.19 11.88 2.56
N PRO A 230 23.22 12.44 1.88
CA PRO A 230 24.50 11.76 1.81
C PRO A 230 25.05 11.71 3.23
N CYS A 231 25.10 10.52 3.82
CA CYS A 231 25.89 10.28 4.99
C CYS A 231 27.34 10.47 4.53
N LEU A 232 27.99 11.55 4.97
CA LEU A 232 29.37 11.82 4.65
C LEU A 232 30.23 10.68 5.20
N LEU A 233 30.59 9.77 4.33
CA LEU A 233 31.38 8.57 4.62
C LEU A 233 32.82 8.92 5.02
N TYR A 234 33.15 10.21 5.16
CA TYR A 234 34.50 10.62 5.45
C TYR A 234 34.58 11.96 6.22
N THR A 235 34.43 11.89 7.52
CA THR A 235 35.21 12.75 8.41
C THR A 235 35.65 11.91 9.59
N SER A 236 36.94 11.79 9.75
CA SER A 236 37.62 11.04 10.81
C SER A 236 37.56 11.71 12.18
N ASP A 237 36.50 12.46 12.47
CA ASP A 237 36.28 13.09 13.75
C ASP A 237 35.05 12.47 14.44
N ALA A 238 35.36 11.68 15.47
CA ALA A 238 34.37 11.01 16.35
C ALA A 238 33.37 11.97 17.06
N ALA A 239 33.43 13.26 16.79
CA ALA A 239 32.55 14.28 17.37
C ALA A 239 31.27 14.52 16.56
N ASP A 240 31.19 14.08 15.27
CA ASP A 240 30.09 14.42 14.36
C ASP A 240 29.13 13.26 14.03
N GLU A 241 29.27 12.13 14.74
CA GLU A 241 28.40 10.96 14.58
C GLU A 241 26.93 11.16 15.03
N ARG A 242 26.57 12.35 15.53
CA ARG A 242 25.21 12.62 16.06
C ARG A 242 24.19 13.07 15.02
N HIS A 243 24.59 13.25 13.75
CA HIS A 243 23.74 13.82 12.70
C HIS A 243 23.50 12.91 11.48
N CYS A 244 23.85 11.63 11.55
CA CYS A 244 23.46 10.64 10.53
C CYS A 244 22.20 9.88 10.91
#